data_ce072c707191d392d222c14317194de3
#
_entry.id   ce072c707191d392d222c14317194de3
#
_cell.length_a   1.000
_cell.length_b   1.000
_cell.length_c   1.000
_cell.angle_alpha   90.00
_cell.angle_beta   90.00
_cell.angle_gamma   90.00
#
_symmetry.space_group_name_H-M   'P 1'
#
loop_
_entity.id
_entity.type
_entity.pdbx_description
1 polymer ?
#
loop_
_entity_poly.entity_id
_entity_poly.type
_entity_poly.pdbx_seq_one_letter_code
_entity_poly.pdbx_strand_id
1 'polypeptide(L)' 'SNSYEFMVPYLVMAIIYILMVLIISFFIKIMERSLKKSDRSH' A
#
# COMPACT_ATOMS: atom_id res chain seq x y z
N SER A 1 -26.10 -7.62 14.30
CA SER A 1 -26.39 -6.36 13.65
C SER A 1 -25.71 -5.21 14.35
N ASN A 2 -25.76 -5.17 15.66
CA ASN A 2 -25.08 -4.10 16.39
C ASN A 2 -23.58 -4.22 16.19
N SER A 3 -23.09 -5.43 16.15
CA SER A 3 -21.67 -5.65 15.95
C SER A 3 -21.24 -5.10 14.61
N TYR A 4 -22.12 -5.20 13.65
CA TYR A 4 -21.79 -4.73 12.31
C TYR A 4 -21.50 -3.25 12.29
N GLU A 5 -22.29 -2.50 13.04
CA GLU A 5 -22.14 -1.06 13.09
C GLU A 5 -20.75 -0.68 13.58
N PHE A 6 -20.25 -1.44 14.52
CA PHE A 6 -18.92 -1.18 15.06
C PHE A 6 -17.83 -1.66 14.10
N MET A 7 -18.11 -2.72 13.38
CA MET A 7 -17.11 -3.31 12.51
C MET A 7 -16.95 -2.52 11.22
N VAL A 8 -18.03 -1.93 10.74
CA VAL A 8 -18.01 -1.22 9.47
C VAL A 8 -16.93 -0.15 9.43
N PRO A 9 -16.92 0.78 10.39
CA PRO A 9 -15.88 1.82 10.38
C PRO A 9 -14.48 1.24 10.53
N TYR A 10 -14.39 0.17 11.29
CA TYR A 10 -13.09 -0.47 11.46
C TYR A 10 -12.60 -1.06 10.16
N LEU A 11 -13.51 -1.70 9.44
CA LEU A 11 -13.17 -2.31 8.16
C LEU A 11 -12.74 -1.26 7.15
N VAL A 12 -13.44 -0.15 7.13
CA VAL A 12 -13.12 0.91 6.20
C VAL A 12 -11.69 1.40 6.43
N MET A 13 -11.34 1.60 7.68
CA MET A 13 -10.00 2.04 8.00
C MET A 13 -8.96 1.02 7.58
N ALA A 14 -9.27 -0.24 7.81
CA ALA A 14 -8.35 -1.30 7.44
C ALA A 14 -8.12 -1.34 5.94
N ILE A 15 -9.19 -1.18 5.18
CA ILE A 15 -9.08 -1.19 3.73
C ILE A 15 -8.24 -0.02 3.25
N ILE A 16 -8.48 1.15 3.82
CA ILE A 16 -7.71 2.33 3.44
C ILE A 16 -6.24 2.11 3.76
N TYR A 17 -5.98 1.53 4.92
CA TYR A 17 -4.60 1.27 5.32
C TYR A 17 -3.92 0.33 4.34
N ILE A 18 -4.60 -0.74 4.00
CA ILE A 18 -4.04 -1.72 3.08
C ILE A 18 -3.76 -1.07 1.72
N LEU A 19 -4.71 -0.27 1.25
CA LEU A 19 -4.53 0.40 -0.03
C LEU A 19 -3.32 1.31 0.00
N MET A 20 -3.17 2.06 1.08
CA MET A 20 -2.03 2.95 1.20
C MET A 20 -0.72 2.19 1.16
N VAL A 21 -0.68 1.10 1.90
CA VAL A 21 0.54 0.30 1.96
C VAL A 21 0.85 -0.26 0.57
N LEU A 22 -0.16 -0.71 -0.13
CA LEU A 22 0.05 -1.26 -1.46
C LEU A 22 0.56 -0.20 -2.42
N ILE A 23 -0.02 0.98 -2.36
CA ILE A 23 0.41 2.06 -3.24
C ILE A 23 1.85 2.44 -2.97
N ILE A 24 2.18 2.61 -1.71
CA ILE A 24 3.53 2.97 -1.33
C ILE A 24 4.51 1.89 -1.75
N SER A 25 4.15 0.65 -1.51
CA SER A 25 5.01 -0.47 -1.88
C SER A 25 5.25 -0.49 -3.39
N PHE A 26 4.20 -0.22 -4.14
CA PHE A 26 4.31 -0.20 -5.58
C PHE A 26 5.25 0.91 -6.04
N PHE A 27 5.11 2.07 -5.42
CA PHE A 27 5.96 3.21 -5.75
C PHE A 27 7.42 2.89 -5.47
N ILE A 28 7.67 2.30 -4.31
CA ILE A 28 9.04 1.97 -3.95
C ILE A 28 9.62 0.99 -4.95
N LYS A 29 8.82 0.04 -5.37
CA LYS A 29 9.29 -0.95 -6.32
C LYS A 29 9.67 -0.30 -7.63
N ILE A 30 8.84 0.62 -8.08
CA ILE A 30 9.11 1.30 -9.34
C ILE A 30 10.38 2.13 -9.22
N MET A 31 10.53 2.81 -8.12
CA MET A 31 11.71 3.63 -7.91
C MET A 31 12.97 2.77 -7.85
N GLU A 32 12.88 1.68 -7.16
CA GLU A 32 14.02 0.77 -7.07
C GLU A 32 14.39 0.26 -8.44
N ARG A 33 13.41 -0.05 -9.21
CA ARG A 33 13.67 -0.55 -10.55
C ARG A 33 14.36 0.50 -11.40
N SER A 34 13.89 1.72 -11.29
CA SER A 34 14.48 2.81 -12.04
C SER A 34 15.93 3.05 -11.62
N LEU A 35 16.14 3.04 -10.33
CA LEU A 35 17.48 3.23 -9.80
C LEU A 35 18.40 2.08 -10.20
N LYS A 36 17.88 0.89 -10.12
CA LYS A 36 18.68 -0.28 -10.47
C LYS A 36 19.09 -0.22 -11.92
N LYS A 37 18.18 0.23 -12.74
CA LYS A 37 18.49 0.33 -14.15
C LYS A 37 19.63 1.28 -14.38
N SER A 38 19.61 2.39 -13.67
CA SER A 38 20.65 3.39 -13.81
C SER A 38 21.95 2.89 -13.21
N ASP A 39 21.85 2.24 -12.09
CA ASP A 39 23.02 1.77 -11.38
C ASP A 39 23.65 0.57 -12.05
N ARG A 40 22.86 -0.15 -12.77
CA ARG A 40 23.34 -1.35 -13.40
C ARG A 40 24.41 -1.08 -14.43
N SER A 41 24.54 0.14 -14.82
CA SER A 41 25.54 0.48 -15.81
C SER A 41 26.94 0.12 -15.33
N HIS A 42 27.09 0.10 -14.03
CA HIS A 42 28.41 -0.27 -13.52
C HIS A 42 28.61 -1.77 -13.51
#